data_f11dee705346ac2abb9ca83e71fd5bc9
#
_entry.id   f11dee705346ac2abb9ca83e71fd5bc9
#
_cell.length_a   1.000
_cell.length_b   1.000
_cell.length_c   1.000
_cell.angle_alpha   90.00
_cell.angle_beta   90.00
_cell.angle_gamma   90.00
#
_symmetry.space_group_name_H-M   'P 1'
#
loop_
_entity.id
_entity.type
_entity.pdbx_description
1 polymer ?
#
loop_
_entity_poly.entity_id
_entity_poly.type
_entity_poly.pdbx_seq_one_letter_code
_entity_poly.pdbx_strand_id
1 'polypeptide(L)'
;MTSENKVKELMEASLDGTLTTKAVTSAGLHRSILQQFVNEGKLFRFGRGLYVQNHMWEDDLYLLQRKYERGIYSHDTALYLLGYSDRTPAHYTMTFPKGYNAPSLKQESVIIKRVIPENYSFGIVEITSPSGNPIRVYDLERTLCDIVRGRGSDVQLINAAMKRYATSKEKDIHKLMQYAQQLHVKSKVLRYMEVLL
;
A
#
# COMPACT_ATOMS: atom_id res chain seq x y z
N MET A 1 21.17 27.90 16.79
CA MET A 1 20.64 26.51 16.78
C MET A 1 21.55 25.68 15.91
N THR A 2 22.11 24.60 16.41
CA THR A 2 23.02 23.76 15.61
C THR A 2 22.23 22.96 14.57
N SER A 3 22.89 22.57 13.49
CA SER A 3 22.25 21.73 12.44
C SER A 3 21.73 20.42 13.01
N GLU A 4 22.39 19.86 14.00
CA GLU A 4 21.96 18.64 14.72
C GLU A 4 20.64 18.84 15.47
N ASN A 5 20.48 19.97 16.18
CA ASN A 5 19.24 20.27 16.91
C ASN A 5 18.05 20.40 15.96
N LYS A 6 18.25 21.04 14.78
CA LYS A 6 17.20 21.10 13.76
C LYS A 6 16.81 19.74 13.19
N VAL A 7 17.77 18.82 13.02
CA VAL A 7 17.44 17.45 12.58
C VAL A 7 16.65 16.71 13.66
N LYS A 8 17.03 16.86 14.94
CA LYS A 8 16.28 16.26 16.05
C LYS A 8 14.85 16.80 16.11
N GLU A 9 14.65 18.12 15.97
CA GLU A 9 13.31 18.72 15.90
C GLU A 9 12.50 18.16 14.74
N LEU A 10 13.11 17.99 13.56
CA LEU A 10 12.44 17.37 12.40
C LEU A 10 12.08 15.90 12.65
N MET A 11 12.93 15.17 13.39
CA MET A 11 12.65 13.79 13.80
C MET A 11 11.51 13.72 14.82
N GLU A 12 11.48 14.61 15.79
CA GLU A 12 10.43 14.69 16.82
C GLU A 12 9.10 15.17 16.23
N ALA A 13 9.14 16.10 15.25
CA ALA A 13 7.97 16.56 14.53
C ALA A 13 7.41 15.54 13.54
N SER A 14 8.22 14.54 13.18
CA SER A 14 7.80 13.45 12.31
C SER A 14 6.99 12.44 13.10
N LEU A 15 5.66 12.54 13.02
CA LEU A 15 4.72 11.63 13.70
C LEU A 15 4.92 10.17 13.29
N ASP A 16 5.49 9.96 12.11
CA ASP A 16 5.69 8.65 11.49
C ASP A 16 7.14 8.13 11.59
N GLY A 17 8.00 8.81 12.37
CA GLY A 17 9.40 8.42 12.56
C GLY A 17 10.24 8.38 11.27
N THR A 18 9.73 8.93 10.16
CA THR A 18 10.45 8.99 8.89
C THR A 18 11.03 10.39 8.65
N LEU A 19 12.19 10.45 8.01
CA LEU A 19 12.81 11.71 7.59
C LEU A 19 13.22 11.64 6.12
N THR A 20 12.80 12.61 5.33
CA THR A 20 13.14 12.66 3.91
C THR A 20 14.25 13.67 3.63
N THR A 21 15.05 13.40 2.60
CA THR A 21 16.05 14.40 2.11
C THR A 21 15.36 15.72 1.77
N LYS A 22 14.12 15.68 1.26
CA LYS A 22 13.33 16.87 0.94
C LYS A 22 13.00 17.68 2.19
N ALA A 23 12.54 17.06 3.26
CA ALA A 23 12.23 17.74 4.51
C ALA A 23 13.46 18.44 5.08
N VAL A 24 14.62 17.77 5.07
CA VAL A 24 15.89 18.31 5.56
C VAL A 24 16.35 19.51 4.72
N THR A 25 16.29 19.41 3.39
CA THR A 25 16.66 20.54 2.52
C THR A 25 15.68 21.70 2.62
N SER A 26 14.38 21.44 2.78
CA SER A 26 13.38 22.51 3.00
C SER A 26 13.58 23.22 4.34
N ALA A 27 14.17 22.58 5.34
CA ALA A 27 14.56 23.20 6.62
C ALA A 27 15.89 23.95 6.54
N GLY A 28 16.48 24.10 5.35
CA GLY A 28 17.74 24.83 5.11
C GLY A 28 18.98 24.06 5.53
N LEU A 29 18.89 22.73 5.68
CA LEU A 29 20.03 21.89 6.05
C LEU A 29 20.63 21.18 4.83
N HIS A 30 21.94 20.96 4.88
CA HIS A 30 22.61 20.17 3.84
C HIS A 30 22.34 18.67 4.07
N ARG A 31 22.02 17.94 2.99
CA ARG A 31 21.66 16.51 3.03
C ARG A 31 22.75 15.59 3.62
N SER A 32 24.02 16.03 3.67
CA SER A 32 25.12 15.25 4.26
C SER A 32 24.91 14.95 5.74
N ILE A 33 24.14 15.79 6.45
CA ILE A 33 23.84 15.58 7.86
C ILE A 33 23.07 14.26 8.10
N LEU A 34 22.26 13.83 7.14
CA LEU A 34 21.56 12.54 7.22
C LEU A 34 22.54 11.37 7.22
N GLN A 35 23.64 11.47 6.45
CA GLN A 35 24.67 10.44 6.45
C GLN A 35 25.43 10.40 7.77
N GLN A 36 25.66 11.55 8.39
CA GLN A 36 26.24 11.62 9.73
C GLN A 36 25.34 10.87 10.74
N PHE A 37 24.04 11.15 10.76
CA PHE A 37 23.08 10.48 11.66
C PHE A 37 22.98 8.97 11.40
N VAL A 38 23.16 8.54 10.15
CA VAL A 38 23.24 7.11 9.82
C VAL A 38 24.52 6.49 10.39
N ASN A 39 25.66 7.15 10.26
CA ASN A 39 26.94 6.67 10.81
C ASN A 39 26.93 6.62 12.34
N GLU A 40 26.17 7.51 12.98
CA GLU A 40 25.95 7.53 14.43
C GLU A 40 24.88 6.51 14.90
N GLY A 41 24.28 5.72 13.99
CA GLY A 41 23.25 4.74 14.30
C GLY A 41 21.91 5.34 14.76
N LYS A 42 21.70 6.66 14.58
CA LYS A 42 20.46 7.37 14.96
C LYS A 42 19.36 7.26 13.90
N LEU A 43 19.77 7.06 12.64
CA LEU A 43 18.90 6.87 11.50
C LEU A 43 19.36 5.69 10.66
N PHE A 44 18.41 5.05 9.98
CA PHE A 44 18.67 4.02 8.97
C PHE A 44 18.20 4.52 7.61
N ARG A 45 18.97 4.25 6.57
CA ARG A 45 18.59 4.56 5.20
C ARG A 45 17.70 3.45 4.66
N PHE A 46 16.39 3.66 4.64
CA PHE A 46 15.44 2.69 4.10
C PHE A 46 15.41 2.69 2.55
N GLY A 47 15.66 3.84 1.94
CA GLY A 47 15.67 3.98 0.48
C GLY A 47 16.31 5.28 0.03
N ARG A 48 16.20 5.57 -1.27
CA ARG A 48 16.74 6.82 -1.82
C ARG A 48 15.98 8.02 -1.24
N GLY A 49 16.65 8.77 -0.38
CA GLY A 49 16.09 9.98 0.22
C GLY A 49 15.08 9.74 1.35
N LEU A 50 14.90 8.49 1.79
CA LEU A 50 14.06 8.12 2.93
C LEU A 50 14.92 7.49 4.03
N TYR A 51 14.80 8.04 5.24
CA TYR A 51 15.50 7.63 6.43
C TYR A 51 14.48 7.38 7.55
N VAL A 52 14.75 6.43 8.42
CA VAL A 52 13.84 6.00 9.47
C VAL A 52 14.56 5.93 10.81
N GLN A 53 13.83 6.20 11.87
CA GLN A 53 14.30 5.99 13.24
C GLN A 53 14.27 4.50 13.58
N ASN A 54 15.05 4.10 14.56
CA ASN A 54 15.28 2.69 14.90
C ASN A 54 13.98 1.90 15.20
N HIS A 55 13.00 2.53 15.85
CA HIS A 55 11.74 1.90 16.24
C HIS A 55 10.73 1.69 15.10
N MET A 56 11.00 2.24 13.90
CA MET A 56 10.09 2.15 12.74
C MET A 56 10.41 0.99 11.79
N TRP A 57 11.46 0.20 12.06
CA TRP A 57 11.86 -0.92 11.18
C TRP A 57 10.81 -2.03 11.09
N GLU A 58 9.86 -2.09 12.00
CA GLU A 58 8.91 -3.20 12.13
C GLU A 58 7.67 -3.04 11.23
N ASP A 59 7.51 -1.90 10.51
CA ASP A 59 6.37 -1.68 9.62
C ASP A 59 6.79 -1.64 8.15
N ASP A 60 7.10 -2.80 7.61
CA ASP A 60 7.47 -2.95 6.20
C ASP A 60 6.39 -2.42 5.24
N LEU A 61 5.12 -2.58 5.58
CA LEU A 61 4.00 -2.10 4.76
C LEU A 61 4.02 -0.57 4.64
N TYR A 62 4.14 0.10 5.78
CA TYR A 62 4.20 1.56 5.82
C TYR A 62 5.43 2.08 5.09
N LEU A 63 6.62 1.56 5.42
CA LEU A 63 7.88 2.00 4.85
C LEU A 63 7.95 1.75 3.34
N LEU A 64 7.44 0.63 2.86
CA LEU A 64 7.34 0.32 1.44
C LEU A 64 6.45 1.34 0.71
N GLN A 65 5.32 1.69 1.28
CA GLN A 65 4.42 2.68 0.69
C GLN A 65 4.98 4.12 0.76
N ARG A 66 5.71 4.46 1.82
CA ARG A 66 6.47 5.73 1.91
C ARG A 66 7.56 5.82 0.86
N LYS A 67 8.24 4.72 0.57
CA LYS A 67 9.26 4.63 -0.48
C LYS A 67 8.65 4.74 -1.88
N TYR A 68 7.45 4.21 -2.08
CA TYR A 68 6.72 4.17 -3.34
C TYR A 68 5.33 4.81 -3.17
N GLU A 69 5.30 6.12 -2.95
CA GLU A 69 4.11 6.88 -2.57
C GLU A 69 2.90 6.71 -3.51
N ARG A 70 3.11 6.31 -4.77
CA ARG A 70 2.01 6.04 -5.72
C ARG A 70 1.58 4.58 -5.72
N GLY A 71 2.13 3.74 -4.88
CA GLY A 71 1.70 2.36 -4.73
C GLY A 71 0.47 2.26 -3.83
N ILE A 72 -0.54 1.53 -4.28
CA ILE A 72 -1.74 1.21 -3.49
C ILE A 72 -1.74 -0.30 -3.28
N TYR A 73 -1.86 -0.77 -2.04
CA TYR A 73 -2.00 -2.20 -1.76
C TYR A 73 -3.27 -2.75 -2.39
N SER A 74 -3.17 -3.91 -3.02
CA SER A 74 -4.23 -4.45 -3.89
C SER A 74 -4.25 -5.97 -3.92
N HIS A 75 -5.25 -6.56 -4.56
CA HIS A 75 -5.38 -8.01 -4.76
C HIS A 75 -5.27 -8.79 -3.44
N ASP A 76 -4.44 -9.83 -3.40
CA ASP A 76 -4.29 -10.74 -2.26
C ASP A 76 -3.82 -10.01 -1.00
N THR A 77 -2.94 -9.00 -1.16
CA THR A 77 -2.49 -8.16 -0.04
C THR A 77 -3.64 -7.31 0.54
N ALA A 78 -4.47 -6.73 -0.32
CA ALA A 78 -5.63 -5.96 0.15
C ALA A 78 -6.64 -6.87 0.86
N LEU A 79 -6.91 -8.08 0.34
CA LEU A 79 -7.76 -9.05 1.04
C LEU A 79 -7.25 -9.39 2.44
N TYR A 80 -5.94 -9.60 2.57
CA TYR A 80 -5.31 -9.87 3.86
C TYR A 80 -5.46 -8.66 4.81
N LEU A 81 -5.12 -7.47 4.34
CA LEU A 81 -5.17 -6.24 5.15
C LEU A 81 -6.60 -5.86 5.57
N LEU A 82 -7.59 -6.17 4.74
CA LEU A 82 -9.01 -5.95 5.03
C LEU A 82 -9.65 -7.11 5.84
N GLY A 83 -8.86 -8.12 6.21
CA GLY A 83 -9.35 -9.26 6.99
C GLY A 83 -10.20 -10.25 6.20
N TYR A 84 -10.13 -10.26 4.88
CA TYR A 84 -10.85 -11.20 4.01
C TYR A 84 -10.02 -12.41 3.57
N SER A 85 -8.77 -12.48 4.01
CA SER A 85 -7.89 -13.63 3.90
C SER A 85 -7.08 -13.80 5.18
N ASP A 86 -7.03 -15.01 5.71
CA ASP A 86 -6.17 -15.35 6.85
C ASP A 86 -4.76 -15.75 6.40
N ARG A 87 -4.54 -15.85 5.08
CA ARG A 87 -3.25 -16.18 4.49
C ARG A 87 -2.41 -14.93 4.30
N THR A 88 -1.31 -14.82 5.05
CA THR A 88 -0.29 -13.79 4.82
C THR A 88 0.31 -13.95 3.41
N PRO A 89 0.28 -12.92 2.57
CA PRO A 89 0.85 -13.00 1.23
C PRO A 89 2.38 -13.15 1.30
N ALA A 90 2.94 -14.07 0.51
CA ALA A 90 4.41 -14.25 0.42
C ALA A 90 5.11 -13.03 -0.20
N HIS A 91 4.39 -12.31 -1.05
CA HIS A 91 4.84 -11.06 -1.68
C HIS A 91 3.71 -10.06 -1.64
N TYR A 92 4.01 -8.82 -1.26
CA TYR A 92 3.01 -7.77 -1.30
C TYR A 92 2.65 -7.39 -2.74
N THR A 93 1.38 -7.22 -3.02
CA THR A 93 0.89 -6.75 -4.32
C THR A 93 0.53 -5.28 -4.23
N MET A 94 1.13 -4.47 -5.10
CA MET A 94 0.84 -3.04 -5.19
C MET A 94 0.43 -2.67 -6.62
N THR A 95 -0.59 -1.83 -6.72
CA THR A 95 -1.04 -1.26 -7.99
C THR A 95 -0.52 0.17 -8.15
N PHE A 96 0.02 0.45 -9.33
CA PHE A 96 0.56 1.76 -9.73
C PHE A 96 -0.16 2.27 -10.98
N PRO A 97 -0.23 3.59 -11.20
CA PRO A 97 -0.74 4.13 -12.44
C PRO A 97 0.23 3.79 -13.59
N LYS A 98 -0.32 3.54 -14.78
CA LYS A 98 0.47 3.33 -16.01
C LYS A 98 1.40 4.53 -16.23
N GLY A 99 2.65 4.26 -16.59
CA GLY A 99 3.69 5.28 -16.76
C GLY A 99 4.48 5.61 -15.47
N TYR A 100 4.06 5.13 -14.29
CA TYR A 100 4.88 5.26 -13.10
C TYR A 100 6.19 4.48 -13.26
N ASN A 101 7.31 5.19 -13.16
CA ASN A 101 8.64 4.62 -13.30
C ASN A 101 9.39 4.68 -11.96
N ALA A 102 9.68 3.53 -11.40
CA ALA A 102 10.51 3.36 -10.22
C ALA A 102 11.42 2.13 -10.43
N PRO A 103 12.62 2.32 -11.00
CA PRO A 103 13.52 1.20 -11.34
C PRO A 103 13.86 0.30 -10.15
N SER A 104 14.01 0.90 -8.95
CA SER A 104 14.27 0.16 -7.70
C SER A 104 13.12 -0.75 -7.27
N LEU A 105 11.90 -0.53 -7.76
CA LEU A 105 10.74 -1.37 -7.44
C LEU A 105 10.93 -2.83 -7.92
N LYS A 106 11.73 -3.04 -8.95
CA LYS A 106 12.08 -4.40 -9.44
C LYS A 106 12.95 -5.20 -8.47
N GLN A 107 13.62 -4.51 -7.55
CA GLN A 107 14.49 -5.13 -6.53
C GLN A 107 13.71 -5.48 -5.25
N GLU A 108 12.48 -4.97 -5.13
CA GLU A 108 11.62 -5.29 -4.01
C GLU A 108 10.89 -6.61 -4.26
N SER A 109 10.59 -7.32 -3.18
CA SER A 109 9.76 -8.53 -3.22
C SER A 109 8.27 -8.19 -3.35
N VAL A 110 7.92 -7.42 -4.41
CA VAL A 110 6.59 -6.86 -4.64
C VAL A 110 6.05 -7.28 -6.00
N ILE A 111 4.82 -7.76 -6.01
CA ILE A 111 4.06 -8.00 -7.24
C ILE A 111 3.49 -6.66 -7.73
N ILE A 112 3.93 -6.24 -8.90
CA ILE A 112 3.57 -4.94 -9.45
C ILE A 112 2.40 -5.12 -10.43
N LYS A 113 1.29 -4.44 -10.14
CA LYS A 113 0.18 -4.27 -11.07
C LYS A 113 0.17 -2.85 -11.62
N ARG A 114 -0.26 -2.67 -12.87
CA ARG A 114 -0.38 -1.34 -13.50
C ARG A 114 -1.76 -1.17 -14.10
N VAL A 115 -2.36 -0.02 -13.84
CA VAL A 115 -3.68 0.34 -14.35
C VAL A 115 -3.64 1.72 -15.00
N ILE A 116 -4.57 1.98 -15.90
CA ILE A 116 -4.75 3.31 -16.48
C ILE A 116 -5.19 4.31 -15.39
N PRO A 117 -4.93 5.63 -15.55
CA PRO A 117 -5.24 6.62 -14.52
C PRO A 117 -6.69 6.60 -14.04
N GLU A 118 -7.63 6.38 -14.94
CA GLU A 118 -9.07 6.32 -14.66
C GLU A 118 -9.41 5.15 -13.71
N ASN A 119 -8.67 4.06 -13.81
CA ASN A 119 -8.84 2.87 -12.95
C ASN A 119 -7.95 2.90 -11.70
N TYR A 120 -7.07 3.89 -11.57
CA TYR A 120 -6.19 3.98 -10.42
C TYR A 120 -6.83 4.71 -9.24
N SER A 121 -7.61 5.76 -9.49
CA SER A 121 -8.00 6.73 -8.47
C SER A 121 -9.22 6.34 -7.63
N PHE A 122 -10.04 5.36 -8.06
CA PHE A 122 -11.25 4.99 -7.32
C PHE A 122 -11.05 3.79 -6.40
N GLY A 123 -11.78 3.77 -5.29
CA GLY A 123 -11.74 2.69 -4.30
C GLY A 123 -10.49 2.73 -3.40
N ILE A 124 -9.75 3.85 -3.36
CA ILE A 124 -8.62 4.00 -2.44
C ILE A 124 -9.17 4.42 -1.08
N VAL A 125 -8.77 3.66 -0.05
CA VAL A 125 -9.07 3.95 1.35
C VAL A 125 -7.79 3.92 2.17
N GLU A 126 -7.78 4.64 3.27
CA GLU A 126 -6.72 4.58 4.26
C GLU A 126 -7.13 3.65 5.39
N ILE A 127 -6.24 2.78 5.78
CA ILE A 127 -6.39 1.88 6.93
C ILE A 127 -5.15 1.94 7.79
N THR A 128 -5.26 1.43 9.00
CA THR A 128 -4.10 1.28 9.90
C THR A 128 -3.39 -0.05 9.60
N SER A 129 -2.07 0.00 9.41
CA SER A 129 -1.23 -1.20 9.28
C SER A 129 -1.24 -2.01 10.58
N PRO A 130 -0.81 -3.27 10.58
CA PRO A 130 -0.65 -4.05 11.81
C PRO A 130 0.26 -3.39 12.87
N SER A 131 1.18 -2.55 12.43
CA SER A 131 2.12 -1.81 13.31
C SER A 131 1.62 -0.40 13.70
N GLY A 132 0.39 -0.01 13.30
CA GLY A 132 -0.25 1.22 13.75
C GLY A 132 -0.12 2.44 12.83
N ASN A 133 0.52 2.33 11.66
CA ASN A 133 0.71 3.46 10.74
C ASN A 133 -0.35 3.49 9.62
N PRO A 134 -0.70 4.68 9.08
CA PRO A 134 -1.66 4.79 8.01
C PRO A 134 -1.08 4.29 6.68
N ILE A 135 -1.79 3.39 6.03
CA ILE A 135 -1.46 2.87 4.70
C ILE A 135 -2.67 2.93 3.78
N ARG A 136 -2.42 3.07 2.48
CA ARG A 136 -3.47 3.11 1.47
C ARG A 136 -3.64 1.75 0.81
N VAL A 137 -4.89 1.33 0.73
CA VAL A 137 -5.30 0.06 0.14
C VAL A 137 -6.52 0.30 -0.75
N TYR A 138 -6.76 -0.54 -1.73
CA TYR A 138 -8.07 -0.54 -2.37
C TYR A 138 -9.11 -1.16 -1.45
N ASP A 139 -10.31 -0.56 -1.43
CA ASP A 139 -11.45 -1.07 -0.67
C ASP A 139 -11.86 -2.48 -1.12
N LEU A 140 -12.75 -3.08 -0.37
CA LEU A 140 -13.12 -4.48 -0.57
C LEU A 140 -13.77 -4.74 -1.93
N GLU A 141 -14.74 -3.89 -2.34
CA GLU A 141 -15.45 -4.07 -3.61
C GLU A 141 -14.50 -3.91 -4.80
N ARG A 142 -13.58 -2.96 -4.72
CA ARG A 142 -12.53 -2.80 -5.73
C ARG A 142 -11.59 -4.00 -5.74
N THR A 143 -11.18 -4.48 -4.59
CA THR A 143 -10.28 -5.62 -4.46
C THR A 143 -10.91 -6.89 -5.01
N LEU A 144 -12.20 -7.15 -4.74
CA LEU A 144 -12.93 -8.28 -5.31
C LEU A 144 -12.97 -8.23 -6.84
N CYS A 145 -13.17 -7.04 -7.42
CA CYS A 145 -13.10 -6.87 -8.86
C CYS A 145 -11.69 -7.15 -9.42
N ASP A 146 -10.64 -6.67 -8.72
CA ASP A 146 -9.27 -6.83 -9.19
C ASP A 146 -8.79 -8.29 -9.18
N ILE A 147 -9.15 -9.09 -8.16
CA ILE A 147 -8.77 -10.52 -8.08
C ILE A 147 -9.44 -11.37 -9.16
N VAL A 148 -10.67 -11.05 -9.56
CA VAL A 148 -11.36 -11.78 -10.66
C VAL A 148 -10.97 -11.28 -12.05
N ARG A 149 -10.42 -10.06 -12.15
CA ARG A 149 -10.03 -9.43 -13.42
C ARG A 149 -8.79 -10.07 -14.02
N GLY A 150 -7.78 -10.27 -13.20
CA GLY A 150 -6.45 -10.68 -13.64
C GLY A 150 -6.25 -12.20 -13.69
N ARG A 151 -5.08 -12.58 -14.19
CA ARG A 151 -4.52 -13.91 -13.95
C ARG A 151 -3.59 -13.78 -12.73
N GLY A 152 -3.61 -14.78 -11.82
CA GLY A 152 -2.62 -14.87 -10.75
C GLY A 152 -3.16 -14.91 -9.32
N SER A 153 -4.42 -14.54 -9.08
CA SER A 153 -5.04 -14.86 -7.78
C SER A 153 -5.54 -16.31 -7.78
N ASP A 154 -5.31 -16.99 -6.66
CA ASP A 154 -5.75 -18.36 -6.43
C ASP A 154 -7.29 -18.44 -6.48
N VAL A 155 -7.83 -19.42 -7.23
CA VAL A 155 -9.28 -19.63 -7.35
C VAL A 155 -9.91 -19.91 -5.99
N GLN A 156 -9.21 -20.63 -5.10
CA GLN A 156 -9.69 -20.90 -3.73
C GLN A 156 -9.81 -19.61 -2.92
N LEU A 157 -8.82 -18.71 -3.05
CA LEU A 157 -8.83 -17.40 -2.41
C LEU A 157 -10.00 -16.55 -2.91
N ILE A 158 -10.22 -16.52 -4.23
CA ILE A 158 -11.35 -15.80 -4.85
C ILE A 158 -12.68 -16.32 -4.30
N ASN A 159 -12.87 -17.65 -4.30
CA ASN A 159 -14.10 -18.28 -3.81
C ASN A 159 -14.34 -17.97 -2.33
N ALA A 160 -13.30 -18.07 -1.49
CA ALA A 160 -13.40 -17.77 -0.07
C ALA A 160 -13.76 -16.30 0.20
N ALA A 161 -13.10 -15.36 -0.50
CA ALA A 161 -13.36 -13.93 -0.37
C ALA A 161 -14.78 -13.56 -0.83
N MET A 162 -15.22 -14.08 -1.98
CA MET A 162 -16.58 -13.86 -2.49
C MET A 162 -17.65 -14.41 -1.56
N LYS A 163 -17.47 -15.63 -1.04
CA LYS A 163 -18.39 -16.24 -0.08
C LYS A 163 -18.49 -15.42 1.21
N ARG A 164 -17.35 -14.99 1.76
CA ARG A 164 -17.30 -14.14 2.96
C ARG A 164 -17.99 -12.80 2.70
N TYR A 165 -17.76 -12.19 1.55
CA TYR A 165 -18.44 -10.96 1.16
C TYR A 165 -19.95 -11.12 1.03
N ALA A 166 -20.44 -12.16 0.35
CA ALA A 166 -21.86 -12.42 0.17
C ALA A 166 -22.61 -12.56 1.50
N THR A 167 -21.97 -13.11 2.54
CA THR A 167 -22.53 -13.26 3.88
C THR A 167 -22.33 -12.06 4.79
N SER A 168 -21.50 -11.08 4.40
CA SER A 168 -21.24 -9.87 5.19
C SER A 168 -22.47 -8.97 5.28
N LYS A 169 -22.70 -8.39 6.47
CA LYS A 169 -23.72 -7.34 6.66
C LYS A 169 -23.30 -5.99 6.08
N GLU A 170 -22.00 -5.79 5.88
CA GLU A 170 -21.39 -4.54 5.37
C GLU A 170 -21.22 -4.54 3.86
N LYS A 171 -21.71 -5.61 3.17
CA LYS A 171 -21.61 -5.67 1.70
C LYS A 171 -22.37 -4.56 1.02
N ASP A 172 -21.74 -3.91 0.05
CA ASP A 172 -22.35 -2.94 -0.86
C ASP A 172 -22.38 -3.51 -2.29
N ILE A 173 -23.45 -4.23 -2.61
CA ILE A 173 -23.63 -4.86 -3.92
C ILE A 173 -23.71 -3.80 -5.03
N HIS A 174 -24.30 -2.64 -4.75
CA HIS A 174 -24.40 -1.57 -5.74
C HIS A 174 -23.02 -1.05 -6.13
N LYS A 175 -22.18 -0.74 -5.15
CA LYS A 175 -20.80 -0.32 -5.33
C LYS A 175 -19.95 -1.40 -6.02
N LEU A 176 -20.09 -2.65 -5.61
CA LEU A 176 -19.41 -3.78 -6.26
C LEU A 176 -19.75 -3.84 -7.75
N MET A 177 -21.04 -3.70 -8.10
CA MET A 177 -21.47 -3.76 -9.49
C MET A 177 -21.03 -2.55 -10.32
N GLN A 178 -20.99 -1.35 -9.72
CA GLN A 178 -20.41 -0.17 -10.36
C GLN A 178 -18.92 -0.38 -10.70
N TYR A 179 -18.13 -0.83 -9.74
CA TYR A 179 -16.71 -1.12 -9.96
C TYR A 179 -16.50 -2.25 -10.97
N ALA A 180 -17.31 -3.31 -10.89
CA ALA A 180 -17.27 -4.42 -11.83
C ALA A 180 -17.56 -3.98 -13.27
N GLN A 181 -18.46 -3.03 -13.46
CA GLN A 181 -18.74 -2.45 -14.77
C GLN A 181 -17.57 -1.61 -15.27
N GLN A 182 -17.03 -0.72 -14.45
CA GLN A 182 -15.89 0.15 -14.78
C GLN A 182 -14.63 -0.66 -15.12
N LEU A 183 -14.40 -1.75 -14.39
CA LEU A 183 -13.26 -2.65 -14.59
C LEU A 183 -13.49 -3.75 -15.65
N HIS A 184 -14.67 -3.76 -16.31
CA HIS A 184 -15.07 -4.75 -17.32
C HIS A 184 -15.04 -6.20 -16.82
N VAL A 185 -15.45 -6.42 -15.57
CA VAL A 185 -15.53 -7.76 -14.95
C VAL A 185 -16.93 -8.12 -14.45
N LYS A 186 -17.95 -7.34 -14.83
CA LYS A 186 -19.34 -7.50 -14.36
C LYS A 186 -19.85 -8.93 -14.51
N SER A 187 -19.68 -9.55 -15.68
CA SER A 187 -20.13 -10.93 -15.93
C SER A 187 -19.42 -11.97 -15.05
N LYS A 188 -18.14 -11.73 -14.72
CA LYS A 188 -17.40 -12.62 -13.83
C LYS A 188 -17.90 -12.49 -12.39
N VAL A 189 -18.08 -11.26 -11.91
CA VAL A 189 -18.58 -10.98 -10.55
C VAL A 189 -19.99 -11.54 -10.39
N LEU A 190 -20.89 -11.32 -11.36
CA LEU A 190 -22.26 -11.85 -11.32
C LEU A 190 -22.29 -13.37 -11.16
N ARG A 191 -21.48 -14.13 -11.88
CA ARG A 191 -21.42 -15.60 -11.75
C ARG A 191 -21.11 -16.05 -10.32
N TYR A 192 -20.26 -15.32 -9.58
CA TYR A 192 -20.00 -15.62 -8.19
C TYR A 192 -21.19 -15.26 -7.30
N MET A 193 -21.79 -14.08 -7.55
CA MET A 193 -22.88 -13.58 -6.69
C MET A 193 -24.19 -14.36 -6.89
N GLU A 194 -24.52 -14.79 -8.13
CA GLU A 194 -25.71 -15.58 -8.45
C GLU A 194 -25.72 -16.97 -7.76
N VAL A 195 -24.52 -17.51 -7.45
CA VAL A 195 -24.40 -18.80 -6.76
C VAL A 195 -24.40 -18.61 -5.23
N LEU A 196 -24.07 -17.41 -4.74
CA LEU A 196 -23.81 -17.15 -3.32
C LEU A 196 -24.91 -16.33 -2.63
N LEU A 197 -25.80 -15.71 -3.38
CA LEU A 197 -26.95 -14.92 -2.90
C LEU A 197 -28.26 -15.64 -3.19
#